data_6b779b776f0e50ef23aad42fdbb8f83e
#
_entry.id   6b779b776f0e50ef23aad42fdbb8f83e
#
_cell.length_a   1.000
_cell.length_b   1.000
_cell.length_c   1.000
_cell.angle_alpha   90.00
_cell.angle_beta   90.00
_cell.angle_gamma   90.00
#
_symmetry.space_group_name_H-M   'P 1'
#
loop_
_entity.id
_entity.type
_entity.pdbx_description
1 polymer ?
#
loop_
_entity_poly.entity_id
_entity_poly.type
_entity_poly.pdbx_seq_one_letter_code
_entity_poly.pdbx_strand_id
1 'polypeptide(L)'
;MQLLLLGGTTITKKKNGGVTASTASLNLPVGYSVANIFTAKAGNGSYEELGEIVTASKNDYASYQIQIYTDLKNPSNPVSGTPAYAEPFEYTQALAGIDTITLPEPVLLAPGSQYSVVITVTGNPVSYYVEKSQNLGWITVSADTSPNQSFYSRNGSSWIDVGKLADPYCFSIKAHTKTVTFIPTATPTPTVTVTPTVSPMPTVTATPVPTVSPTPTVTVTPTATPKPTATPKPTATPKPRTYQVKYVKNTRLSVGSLPSDKTKYTSGRNVKVQKAPYCTSRFFTGWNTRADGKGTRYLPGQTFKIKQNITLYAQWSLSYTASSLIYRVTGRQTVTCYGTSNSRLNRVVIPLTIKCTGVTYKVISVWTKAFTGKKNLTSVVIGNNVTTIGSQAFYNCKNLKAVTIGTGLTRIGSQAFRNVKAKCVITIKSQKLKAVSSKIDQGVKQMTVRVPKAKYSAYNRLLRKKSKSVIIKKF
;
A
#
# COMPACT_ATOMS: atom_id res chain seq x y z
N MET A 1 24.45 0.42 23.54
CA MET A 1 23.21 1.21 23.44
C MET A 1 23.39 2.14 22.26
N GLN A 2 22.79 1.80 21.14
CA GLN A 2 22.90 2.56 19.90
C GLN A 2 21.93 3.75 20.04
N LEU A 3 22.48 4.94 20.19
CA LEU A 3 21.68 6.19 20.16
C LEU A 3 21.22 6.38 18.71
N LEU A 4 19.94 6.14 18.45
CA LEU A 4 19.36 6.41 17.13
C LEU A 4 19.20 7.95 17.02
N LEU A 5 20.18 8.61 16.42
CA LEU A 5 20.10 10.02 16.07
C LEU A 5 19.17 10.17 14.87
N LEU A 6 18.03 10.78 15.08
CA LEU A 6 17.18 11.24 13.98
C LEU A 6 17.96 12.30 13.21
N GLY A 7 18.10 12.11 11.89
CA GLY A 7 18.95 12.93 11.03
C GLY A 7 18.68 14.44 11.22
N GLY A 8 19.75 15.22 11.26
CA GLY A 8 19.72 16.66 11.55
C GLY A 8 20.04 17.03 13.00
N THR A 9 20.01 16.08 13.93
CA THR A 9 20.39 16.32 15.33
C THR A 9 21.86 15.92 15.54
N THR A 10 22.69 16.85 15.91
CA THR A 10 24.10 16.61 16.26
C THR A 10 24.27 16.60 17.77
N ILE A 11 24.92 15.56 18.31
CA ILE A 11 25.27 15.48 19.74
C ILE A 11 26.77 15.64 19.90
N THR A 12 27.19 16.68 20.61
CA THR A 12 28.60 16.94 20.95
C THR A 12 28.82 16.53 22.42
N LYS A 13 29.66 15.50 22.67
CA LYS A 13 29.97 15.04 24.03
C LYS A 13 31.05 15.86 24.70
N LYS A 14 30.79 16.43 25.86
CA LYS A 14 31.84 16.90 26.79
C LYS A 14 32.40 15.70 27.57
N LYS A 15 33.70 15.67 27.82
CA LYS A 15 34.41 14.65 28.59
C LYS A 15 33.74 14.45 29.96
N ASN A 16 33.35 13.20 30.28
CA ASN A 16 32.76 12.66 31.53
C ASN A 16 31.25 12.81 31.70
N GLY A 17 30.50 11.75 31.36
CA GLY A 17 29.11 11.60 31.80
C GLY A 17 28.21 10.80 30.82
N GLY A 18 27.23 10.10 31.36
CA GLY A 18 26.21 9.34 30.61
C GLY A 18 25.27 10.26 29.82
N VAL A 19 24.71 9.74 28.73
CA VAL A 19 23.82 10.49 27.83
C VAL A 19 22.38 10.24 28.24
N THR A 20 21.67 11.26 28.71
CA THR A 20 20.21 11.33 28.72
C THR A 20 19.74 12.39 27.74
N ALA A 21 19.21 11.98 26.57
CA ALA A 21 18.57 12.93 25.67
C ALA A 21 17.18 13.25 26.23
N SER A 22 16.89 14.49 26.58
CA SER A 22 15.55 14.94 26.90
C SER A 22 14.81 15.19 25.59
N THR A 23 13.77 14.39 25.32
CA THR A 23 12.90 14.57 24.16
C THR A 23 11.74 15.47 24.54
N ALA A 24 11.68 16.66 23.96
CA ALA A 24 10.52 17.53 24.06
C ALA A 24 9.35 16.94 23.25
N SER A 25 8.13 17.23 23.63
CA SER A 25 6.93 16.84 22.87
C SER A 25 5.88 17.92 22.96
N LEU A 26 5.09 18.05 21.88
CA LEU A 26 3.96 18.95 21.79
C LEU A 26 2.66 18.12 21.74
N ASN A 27 1.67 18.50 22.55
CA ASN A 27 0.36 17.85 22.47
C ASN A 27 -0.44 18.45 21.31
N LEU A 28 -0.78 17.62 20.34
CA LEU A 28 -1.53 17.97 19.14
C LEU A 28 -2.96 17.46 19.26
N PRO A 29 -3.97 18.32 19.37
CA PRO A 29 -5.38 17.93 19.28
C PRO A 29 -5.73 17.32 17.93
N VAL A 30 -6.87 16.65 17.86
CA VAL A 30 -7.45 16.14 16.61
C VAL A 30 -7.76 17.31 15.67
N GLY A 31 -7.41 17.16 14.41
CA GLY A 31 -7.54 18.18 13.36
C GLY A 31 -6.32 19.08 13.22
N TYR A 32 -5.40 19.06 14.17
CA TYR A 32 -4.16 19.83 14.06
C TYR A 32 -3.19 19.14 13.11
N SER A 33 -2.44 19.95 12.36
CA SER A 33 -1.47 19.49 11.36
C SER A 33 -0.07 19.99 11.69
N VAL A 34 0.91 19.14 11.40
CA VAL A 34 2.33 19.49 11.42
C VAL A 34 2.94 19.18 10.07
N ALA A 35 3.95 19.96 9.68
CA ALA A 35 4.62 19.75 8.40
C ALA A 35 6.11 20.09 8.49
N ASN A 36 6.92 19.36 7.69
CA ASN A 36 8.28 19.75 7.39
C ASN A 36 8.43 19.92 5.87
N ILE A 37 9.21 20.96 5.50
CA ILE A 37 9.62 21.23 4.13
C ILE A 37 11.04 20.71 3.93
N PHE A 38 11.26 20.08 2.79
CA PHE A 38 12.54 19.49 2.37
C PHE A 38 12.90 19.97 0.97
N THR A 39 14.18 19.90 0.64
CA THR A 39 14.68 20.15 -0.73
C THR A 39 15.27 18.86 -1.28
N ALA A 40 14.88 18.46 -2.48
CA ALA A 40 15.45 17.33 -3.19
C ALA A 40 16.92 17.62 -3.56
N LYS A 41 17.83 16.71 -3.16
CA LYS A 41 19.29 16.91 -3.25
C LYS A 41 19.94 16.23 -4.47
N ALA A 42 19.16 15.52 -5.30
CA ALA A 42 19.69 14.85 -6.48
C ALA A 42 20.45 15.83 -7.39
N GLY A 43 21.61 15.42 -7.88
CA GLY A 43 22.41 16.21 -8.81
C GLY A 43 21.77 16.30 -10.19
N ASN A 44 22.34 17.13 -11.07
CA ASN A 44 21.86 17.37 -12.43
C ASN A 44 21.53 16.08 -13.20
N GLY A 45 20.33 16.00 -13.74
CA GLY A 45 19.85 14.87 -14.54
C GLY A 45 19.33 13.67 -13.75
N SER A 46 19.31 13.74 -12.42
CA SER A 46 18.76 12.71 -11.55
C SER A 46 17.60 13.25 -10.74
N TYR A 47 16.59 12.40 -10.50
CA TYR A 47 15.47 12.71 -9.62
C TYR A 47 15.66 12.01 -8.27
N GLU A 48 14.94 12.47 -7.24
CA GLU A 48 14.76 11.69 -6.01
C GLU A 48 13.40 11.03 -6.01
N GLU A 49 13.36 9.82 -5.48
CA GLU A 49 12.11 9.10 -5.20
C GLU A 49 11.94 9.03 -3.69
N LEU A 50 10.92 9.73 -3.17
CA LEU A 50 10.50 9.64 -1.78
C LEU A 50 9.65 8.37 -1.62
N GLY A 51 10.17 7.38 -0.92
CA GLY A 51 9.48 6.09 -0.70
C GLY A 51 8.98 5.89 0.72
N GLU A 52 9.60 6.58 1.67
CA GLU A 52 9.30 6.42 3.10
C GLU A 52 9.43 7.76 3.83
N ILE A 53 8.62 7.93 4.87
CA ILE A 53 8.75 9.01 5.84
C ILE A 53 8.89 8.44 7.24
N VAL A 54 9.55 9.18 8.12
CA VAL A 54 9.64 8.83 9.54
C VAL A 54 8.84 9.82 10.35
N THR A 55 8.10 9.33 11.31
CA THR A 55 7.36 10.13 12.30
C THR A 55 7.62 9.60 13.70
N ALA A 56 7.33 10.41 14.71
CA ALA A 56 7.54 9.99 16.09
C ALA A 56 6.47 10.54 17.02
N SER A 57 5.88 9.67 17.84
CA SER A 57 4.87 10.05 18.84
C SER A 57 5.07 9.31 20.17
N LYS A 58 4.60 9.90 21.28
CA LYS A 58 4.57 9.27 22.59
C LYS A 58 3.36 8.38 22.82
N ASN A 59 2.43 8.31 21.86
CA ASN A 59 1.17 7.61 22.02
C ASN A 59 1.12 6.34 21.17
N ASP A 60 0.70 5.25 21.77
CA ASP A 60 0.27 4.07 21.02
C ASP A 60 -0.99 4.40 20.23
N TYR A 61 -1.10 3.81 19.04
CA TYR A 61 -2.26 3.98 18.14
C TYR A 61 -2.54 5.43 17.74
N ALA A 62 -1.48 6.25 17.59
CA ALA A 62 -1.57 7.58 17.01
C ALA A 62 -2.05 7.47 15.55
N SER A 63 -3.13 8.16 15.22
CA SER A 63 -3.74 8.09 13.88
C SER A 63 -3.59 9.41 13.15
N TYR A 64 -3.22 9.34 11.89
CA TYR A 64 -2.88 10.45 11.04
C TYR A 64 -3.52 10.35 9.65
N GLN A 65 -3.80 11.50 9.04
CA GLN A 65 -3.85 11.68 7.59
C GLN A 65 -2.54 12.29 7.14
N ILE A 66 -1.97 11.77 6.05
CA ILE A 66 -0.68 12.18 5.54
C ILE A 66 -0.82 12.57 4.07
N GLN A 67 -0.32 13.77 3.72
CA GLN A 67 -0.23 14.25 2.35
C GLN A 67 1.18 14.74 2.05
N ILE A 68 1.62 14.49 0.84
CA ILE A 68 2.88 15.04 0.31
C ILE A 68 2.52 16.12 -0.70
N TYR A 69 3.14 17.28 -0.59
CA TYR A 69 3.04 18.34 -1.62
C TYR A 69 4.39 18.48 -2.30
N THR A 70 4.39 18.48 -3.63
CA THR A 70 5.57 18.67 -4.47
C THR A 70 5.55 20.05 -5.11
N ASP A 71 6.72 20.51 -5.55
CA ASP A 71 6.87 21.76 -6.29
C ASP A 71 6.26 22.96 -5.56
N LEU A 72 6.67 23.15 -4.29
CA LEU A 72 6.17 24.23 -3.46
C LEU A 72 6.46 25.59 -4.10
N LYS A 73 5.44 26.42 -4.22
CA LYS A 73 5.54 27.77 -4.79
C LYS A 73 5.87 28.83 -3.75
N ASN A 74 5.62 28.55 -2.48
CA ASN A 74 5.90 29.43 -1.35
C ASN A 74 6.57 28.62 -0.24
N PRO A 75 7.86 28.87 0.07
CA PRO A 75 8.61 28.15 1.10
C PRO A 75 8.09 28.40 2.53
N SER A 76 7.24 29.40 2.73
CA SER A 76 6.60 29.67 4.03
C SER A 76 5.20 29.01 4.14
N ASN A 77 4.77 28.26 3.16
CA ASN A 77 3.48 27.57 3.17
C ASN A 77 3.63 26.11 2.69
N PRO A 78 3.59 25.11 3.60
CA PRO A 78 3.84 23.72 3.26
C PRO A 78 2.76 23.07 2.37
N VAL A 79 1.64 23.74 2.11
CA VAL A 79 0.56 23.25 1.22
C VAL A 79 0.47 24.06 -0.07
N SER A 80 1.48 24.87 -0.41
CA SER A 80 1.49 25.71 -1.62
C SER A 80 1.83 24.97 -2.91
N GLY A 81 2.15 23.69 -2.83
CA GLY A 81 2.53 22.85 -3.95
C GLY A 81 1.37 22.02 -4.52
N THR A 82 1.74 21.07 -5.39
CA THR A 82 0.82 20.10 -5.96
C THR A 82 0.71 18.90 -5.01
N PRO A 83 -0.50 18.48 -4.60
CA PRO A 83 -0.66 17.28 -3.78
C PRO A 83 -0.28 16.03 -4.59
N ALA A 84 0.57 15.18 -4.01
CA ALA A 84 1.03 13.95 -4.66
C ALA A 84 -0.04 12.85 -4.71
N TYR A 85 -1.04 12.94 -3.85
CA TYR A 85 -2.18 12.01 -3.81
C TYR A 85 -3.48 12.80 -3.93
N ALA A 86 -4.46 12.26 -4.66
CA ALA A 86 -5.78 12.88 -4.81
C ALA A 86 -6.48 13.12 -3.46
N GLU A 87 -6.27 12.20 -2.51
CA GLU A 87 -6.72 12.29 -1.12
C GLU A 87 -5.58 11.93 -0.17
N PRO A 88 -5.45 12.58 0.99
CA PRO A 88 -4.49 12.19 2.01
C PRO A 88 -4.69 10.72 2.43
N PHE A 89 -3.62 9.98 2.65
CA PHE A 89 -3.74 8.59 3.09
C PHE A 89 -3.73 8.47 4.63
N GLU A 90 -4.55 7.55 5.13
CA GLU A 90 -4.67 7.26 6.55
C GLU A 90 -3.52 6.37 7.04
N TYR A 91 -2.94 6.72 8.17
CA TYR A 91 -1.94 5.91 8.84
C TYR A 91 -2.22 5.84 10.35
N THR A 92 -1.93 4.69 10.96
CA THR A 92 -1.98 4.54 12.42
C THR A 92 -0.67 3.92 12.90
N GLN A 93 0.09 4.67 13.66
CA GLN A 93 1.28 4.21 14.36
C GLN A 93 0.86 3.25 15.48
N ALA A 94 1.34 2.01 15.44
CA ALA A 94 0.87 0.96 16.36
C ALA A 94 1.41 1.14 17.79
N LEU A 95 2.65 1.59 17.92
CA LEU A 95 3.34 1.75 19.20
C LEU A 95 3.92 3.16 19.30
N ALA A 96 4.03 3.66 20.54
CA ALA A 96 4.77 4.86 20.83
C ALA A 96 6.24 4.73 20.40
N GLY A 97 6.85 5.83 20.01
CA GLY A 97 8.22 5.88 19.54
C GLY A 97 8.35 6.38 18.11
N ILE A 98 9.40 5.96 17.44
CA ILE A 98 9.70 6.30 16.06
C ILE A 98 9.10 5.23 15.15
N ASP A 99 8.43 5.66 14.08
CA ASP A 99 7.86 4.75 13.09
C ASP A 99 8.24 5.18 11.67
N THR A 100 8.51 4.21 10.81
CA THR A 100 8.82 4.42 9.39
C THR A 100 7.62 4.04 8.56
N ILE A 101 7.07 5.01 7.87
CA ILE A 101 5.87 4.89 7.05
C ILE A 101 6.28 4.75 5.59
N THR A 102 6.04 3.60 4.99
CA THR A 102 6.17 3.43 3.54
C THR A 102 5.01 4.12 2.84
N LEU A 103 5.30 5.01 1.90
CA LEU A 103 4.27 5.72 1.13
C LEU A 103 3.46 4.75 0.26
N PRO A 104 2.16 5.03 0.04
CA PRO A 104 1.29 4.20 -0.81
C PRO A 104 1.87 4.02 -2.22
N GLU A 105 2.35 5.12 -2.79
CA GLU A 105 3.12 5.19 -4.02
C GLU A 105 4.32 6.11 -3.79
N PRO A 106 5.52 5.77 -4.28
CA PRO A 106 6.67 6.66 -4.19
C PRO A 106 6.43 7.95 -4.96
N VAL A 107 6.87 9.06 -4.39
CA VAL A 107 6.72 10.39 -5.00
C VAL A 107 8.03 10.78 -5.68
N LEU A 108 7.95 11.11 -6.96
CA LEU A 108 9.11 11.57 -7.73
C LEU A 108 9.31 13.07 -7.51
N LEU A 109 10.55 13.44 -7.16
CA LEU A 109 10.95 14.81 -6.81
C LEU A 109 11.98 15.30 -7.83
N ALA A 110 11.72 16.44 -8.44
CA ALA A 110 12.65 17.06 -9.37
C ALA A 110 13.91 17.58 -8.63
N PRO A 111 15.07 17.62 -9.27
CA PRO A 111 16.29 18.15 -8.68
C PRO A 111 16.11 19.58 -8.15
N GLY A 112 16.48 19.81 -6.90
CA GLY A 112 16.37 21.13 -6.26
C GLY A 112 14.95 21.59 -5.93
N SER A 113 13.90 20.81 -6.27
CA SER A 113 12.52 21.18 -5.91
C SER A 113 12.28 21.06 -4.42
N GLN A 114 11.43 21.94 -3.90
CA GLN A 114 10.94 21.84 -2.52
C GLN A 114 9.66 21.03 -2.46
N TYR A 115 9.55 20.20 -1.43
CA TYR A 115 8.39 19.39 -1.14
C TYR A 115 8.11 19.37 0.37
N SER A 116 6.89 19.08 0.75
CA SER A 116 6.53 18.97 2.15
C SER A 116 5.89 17.62 2.48
N VAL A 117 6.04 17.22 3.73
CA VAL A 117 5.30 16.14 4.37
C VAL A 117 4.36 16.78 5.39
N VAL A 118 3.06 16.63 5.17
CA VAL A 118 2.01 17.17 6.05
C VAL A 118 1.33 16.02 6.77
N ILE A 119 1.28 16.07 8.10
CA ILE A 119 0.70 15.06 8.97
C ILE A 119 -0.39 15.70 9.80
N THR A 120 -1.64 15.25 9.63
CA THR A 120 -2.82 15.73 10.39
C THR A 120 -3.28 14.67 11.38
N VAL A 121 -3.50 15.05 12.63
CA VAL A 121 -3.98 14.14 13.68
C VAL A 121 -5.46 13.85 13.48
N THR A 122 -5.86 12.57 13.38
CA THR A 122 -7.25 12.17 13.07
C THR A 122 -7.95 11.31 14.14
N GLY A 123 -7.20 10.69 15.00
CA GLY A 123 -7.76 9.75 15.99
C GLY A 123 -8.01 10.36 17.35
N ASN A 124 -7.00 10.33 18.20
CA ASN A 124 -6.96 10.92 19.53
C ASN A 124 -5.88 12.01 19.53
N PRO A 125 -5.90 12.96 20.48
CA PRO A 125 -4.78 13.88 20.68
C PRO A 125 -3.45 13.13 20.81
N VAL A 126 -2.41 13.65 20.20
CA VAL A 126 -1.10 12.99 20.10
C VAL A 126 -0.02 13.87 20.71
N SER A 127 0.77 13.32 21.63
CA SER A 127 2.03 13.95 22.06
C SER A 127 3.11 13.64 21.03
N TYR A 128 3.33 14.60 20.14
CA TYR A 128 4.26 14.48 19.01
C TYR A 128 5.65 14.89 19.43
N TYR A 129 6.68 14.13 19.05
CA TYR A 129 8.05 14.48 19.36
C TYR A 129 8.53 15.68 18.54
N VAL A 130 9.24 16.58 19.21
CA VAL A 130 9.92 17.74 18.59
C VAL A 130 11.40 17.67 18.88
N GLU A 131 12.20 18.15 17.94
CA GLU A 131 13.64 18.30 18.06
C GLU A 131 13.95 19.74 18.41
N LYS A 132 14.78 19.95 19.42
CA LYS A 132 15.13 21.26 19.94
C LYS A 132 16.59 21.27 20.34
N SER A 133 17.28 22.34 20.05
CA SER A 133 18.63 22.54 20.51
C SER A 133 18.65 22.74 22.03
N GLN A 134 19.48 22.02 22.73
CA GLN A 134 19.62 22.11 24.19
C GLN A 134 21.08 22.01 24.61
N ASN A 135 21.47 22.88 25.55
CA ASN A 135 22.75 22.77 26.23
C ASN A 135 22.49 22.19 27.64
N LEU A 136 22.88 20.96 27.85
CA LEU A 136 22.72 20.24 29.13
C LEU A 136 24.00 20.35 30.02
N GLY A 137 24.86 21.34 29.76
CA GLY A 137 26.10 21.55 30.49
C GLY A 137 27.23 20.58 30.11
N TRP A 138 26.98 19.32 30.12
CA TRP A 138 27.96 18.25 29.77
C TRP A 138 27.78 17.72 28.32
N ILE A 139 26.68 18.03 27.67
CA ILE A 139 26.41 17.69 26.26
C ILE A 139 25.58 18.82 25.64
N THR A 140 25.86 19.13 24.38
CA THR A 140 25.00 19.98 23.54
C THR A 140 24.27 19.13 22.54
N VAL A 141 22.95 19.27 22.47
CA VAL A 141 22.09 18.70 21.44
C VAL A 141 21.74 19.83 20.49
N SER A 142 22.10 19.69 19.22
CA SER A 142 21.76 20.67 18.18
C SER A 142 20.71 20.06 17.24
N ALA A 143 19.62 20.79 17.04
CA ALA A 143 18.60 20.45 16.05
C ALA A 143 18.59 21.54 14.97
N ASP A 144 18.31 21.17 13.73
CA ASP A 144 18.07 22.14 12.67
C ASP A 144 16.66 22.72 12.84
N THR A 145 16.60 23.91 13.40
CA THR A 145 15.37 24.66 13.69
C THR A 145 15.27 25.91 12.83
N SER A 146 15.90 25.92 11.67
CA SER A 146 15.90 27.06 10.75
C SER A 146 14.49 27.48 10.32
N PRO A 147 14.23 28.77 10.09
CA PRO A 147 12.97 29.23 9.51
C PRO A 147 12.61 28.54 8.17
N ASN A 148 11.33 28.47 7.89
CA ASN A 148 10.77 27.85 6.69
C ASN A 148 11.03 26.34 6.52
N GLN A 149 11.31 25.62 7.60
CA GLN A 149 11.51 24.17 7.57
C GLN A 149 10.38 23.41 8.25
N SER A 150 9.84 23.93 9.34
CA SER A 150 8.90 23.19 10.18
C SER A 150 7.71 24.06 10.56
N PHE A 151 6.52 23.54 10.41
CA PHE A 151 5.27 24.29 10.51
C PHE A 151 4.22 23.56 11.32
N TYR A 152 3.33 24.33 11.90
CA TYR A 152 2.18 23.85 12.66
C TYR A 152 0.93 24.61 12.26
N SER A 153 -0.20 23.91 12.18
CA SER A 153 -1.50 24.48 11.85
C SER A 153 -2.59 23.92 12.72
N ARG A 154 -3.54 24.77 13.13
CA ARG A 154 -4.75 24.38 13.88
C ARG A 154 -5.89 23.94 12.98
N ASN A 155 -5.90 24.36 11.71
CA ASN A 155 -7.00 24.20 10.78
C ASN A 155 -6.58 23.67 9.39
N GLY A 156 -5.29 23.37 9.18
CA GLY A 156 -4.75 22.93 7.89
C GLY A 156 -4.57 24.03 6.84
N SER A 157 -5.02 25.28 7.11
CA SER A 157 -5.01 26.40 6.16
C SER A 157 -4.02 27.50 6.55
N SER A 158 -3.97 27.85 7.84
CA SER A 158 -3.06 28.88 8.37
C SER A 158 -1.89 28.18 9.06
N TRP A 159 -0.66 28.51 8.64
CA TRP A 159 0.55 27.84 9.07
C TRP A 159 1.44 28.78 9.88
N ILE A 160 1.92 28.31 11.02
CA ILE A 160 2.89 28.99 11.89
C ILE A 160 4.24 28.32 11.67
N ASP A 161 5.24 29.08 11.27
CA ASP A 161 6.62 28.65 11.16
C ASP A 161 7.24 28.58 12.56
N VAL A 162 7.46 27.35 13.05
CA VAL A 162 7.97 27.13 14.40
C VAL A 162 9.47 27.43 14.53
N GLY A 163 10.18 27.54 13.41
CA GLY A 163 11.58 28.03 13.37
C GLY A 163 11.71 29.49 13.62
N LYS A 164 10.65 30.32 13.51
CA LYS A 164 10.61 31.74 13.81
C LYS A 164 10.17 32.10 15.22
N LEU A 165 9.84 31.10 16.04
CA LEU A 165 9.47 31.34 17.43
C LEU A 165 10.68 31.76 18.27
N ALA A 166 10.43 32.44 19.39
CA ALA A 166 11.48 32.84 20.34
C ALA A 166 12.24 31.59 20.88
N ASP A 167 11.61 30.46 20.91
CA ASP A 167 12.13 29.15 21.33
C ASP A 167 11.88 28.14 20.21
N PRO A 168 12.71 28.12 19.15
CA PRO A 168 12.46 27.39 17.94
C PRO A 168 12.64 25.88 18.14
N TYR A 169 11.84 25.12 17.40
CA TYR A 169 11.90 23.64 17.34
C TYR A 169 11.54 23.15 15.95
N CYS A 170 11.77 21.87 15.68
CA CYS A 170 11.25 21.22 14.49
C CYS A 170 10.50 19.94 14.86
N PHE A 171 9.52 19.56 14.04
CA PHE A 171 8.82 18.29 14.22
C PHE A 171 9.69 17.13 13.76
N SER A 172 9.63 16.01 14.51
CA SER A 172 10.38 14.80 14.16
C SER A 172 9.74 14.09 12.95
N ILE A 173 9.80 14.76 11.79
CA ILE A 173 9.39 14.25 10.48
C ILE A 173 10.65 14.18 9.62
N LYS A 174 10.96 13.00 9.09
CA LYS A 174 12.08 12.80 8.15
C LYS A 174 11.57 12.20 6.85
N ALA A 175 12.29 12.46 5.78
CA ALA A 175 12.00 11.95 4.44
C ALA A 175 13.15 11.05 3.99
N HIS A 176 12.84 9.82 3.61
CA HIS A 176 13.81 8.90 3.04
C HIS A 176 13.65 8.86 1.53
N THR A 177 14.62 9.46 0.85
CA THR A 177 14.67 9.49 -0.61
C THR A 177 15.79 8.62 -1.14
N LYS A 178 15.68 8.21 -2.39
CA LYS A 178 16.76 7.62 -3.16
C LYS A 178 16.91 8.34 -4.49
N THR A 179 18.15 8.48 -4.94
CA THR A 179 18.43 8.99 -6.28
C THR A 179 17.99 7.98 -7.34
N VAL A 180 17.25 8.44 -8.35
CA VAL A 180 16.85 7.67 -9.51
C VAL A 180 17.31 8.38 -10.77
N THR A 181 18.08 7.68 -11.61
CA THR A 181 18.49 8.21 -12.91
C THR A 181 17.37 7.89 -13.88
N PHE A 182 16.73 8.91 -14.43
CA PHE A 182 15.84 8.76 -15.56
C PHE A 182 16.71 8.73 -16.83
N ILE A 183 16.68 7.62 -17.55
CA ILE A 183 16.99 7.63 -18.97
C ILE A 183 15.70 8.16 -19.61
N PRO A 184 15.66 9.38 -20.17
CA PRO A 184 14.47 9.86 -20.83
C PRO A 184 14.17 8.90 -21.98
N THR A 185 13.12 8.10 -21.85
CA THR A 185 12.52 7.45 -23.01
C THR A 185 12.02 8.60 -23.87
N ALA A 186 12.56 8.76 -25.07
CA ALA A 186 12.13 9.79 -25.99
C ALA A 186 10.59 9.80 -26.00
N THR A 187 10.01 10.93 -25.65
CA THR A 187 8.57 11.15 -25.78
C THR A 187 8.24 10.84 -27.23
N PRO A 188 7.36 9.90 -27.55
CA PRO A 188 6.97 9.71 -28.93
C PRO A 188 6.45 11.05 -29.42
N THR A 189 7.11 11.61 -30.42
CA THR A 189 6.61 12.78 -31.14
C THR A 189 5.16 12.49 -31.49
N PRO A 190 4.21 13.38 -31.21
CA PRO A 190 2.82 13.13 -31.57
C PRO A 190 2.78 12.84 -33.06
N THR A 191 2.51 11.60 -33.43
CA THR A 191 2.24 11.21 -34.80
C THR A 191 0.96 11.93 -35.16
N VAL A 192 1.07 12.91 -36.07
CA VAL A 192 -0.07 13.57 -36.65
C VAL A 192 -0.90 12.46 -37.30
N THR A 193 -2.04 12.15 -36.69
CA THR A 193 -3.01 11.24 -37.28
C THR A 193 -3.63 11.97 -38.46
N VAL A 194 -3.08 11.77 -39.64
CA VAL A 194 -3.73 12.16 -40.89
C VAL A 194 -4.96 11.27 -41.00
N THR A 195 -6.13 11.89 -40.87
CA THR A 195 -7.41 11.28 -41.19
C THR A 195 -7.35 10.86 -42.67
N PRO A 196 -7.53 9.58 -43.02
CA PRO A 196 -7.54 9.21 -44.43
C PRO A 196 -8.74 9.82 -45.10
N THR A 197 -8.50 10.80 -45.98
CA THR A 197 -9.50 11.29 -46.93
C THR A 197 -9.75 10.15 -47.91
N VAL A 198 -10.96 9.64 -47.96
CA VAL A 198 -11.39 8.65 -48.94
C VAL A 198 -11.25 9.24 -50.35
N SER A 199 -10.27 8.79 -51.09
CA SER A 199 -10.14 9.07 -52.54
C SER A 199 -11.09 8.15 -53.31
N PRO A 200 -11.80 8.65 -54.34
CA PRO A 200 -12.74 7.83 -55.09
C PRO A 200 -12.01 6.71 -55.86
N MET A 201 -12.63 5.56 -55.86
CA MET A 201 -12.26 4.32 -56.54
C MET A 201 -12.06 4.55 -58.04
N PRO A 202 -10.90 4.24 -58.66
CA PRO A 202 -10.77 4.32 -60.11
C PRO A 202 -11.50 3.16 -60.78
N THR A 203 -12.30 3.50 -61.75
CA THR A 203 -13.02 2.60 -62.67
C THR A 203 -11.99 1.79 -63.49
N VAL A 204 -12.08 0.48 -63.46
CA VAL A 204 -11.23 -0.44 -64.28
C VAL A 204 -11.67 -0.36 -65.75
N THR A 205 -10.79 0.17 -66.58
CA THR A 205 -10.92 0.07 -68.05
C THR A 205 -10.10 -1.14 -68.51
N ALA A 206 -10.72 -2.08 -69.18
CA ALA A 206 -10.07 -3.30 -69.72
C ALA A 206 -9.13 -2.92 -70.85
N THR A 207 -7.85 -3.34 -70.69
CA THR A 207 -6.81 -3.20 -71.76
C THR A 207 -6.75 -4.50 -72.57
N PRO A 208 -6.65 -4.43 -73.93
CA PRO A 208 -6.65 -5.64 -74.76
C PRO A 208 -5.34 -6.43 -74.68
N VAL A 209 -5.45 -7.74 -74.78
CA VAL A 209 -4.38 -8.74 -74.75
C VAL A 209 -3.53 -8.57 -76.01
N PRO A 210 -2.18 -8.49 -75.94
CA PRO A 210 -1.31 -8.54 -77.12
C PRO A 210 -1.13 -9.94 -77.62
N THR A 211 -1.27 -10.11 -78.92
CA THR A 211 -1.04 -11.34 -79.75
C THR A 211 0.42 -11.69 -79.79
N VAL A 212 0.77 -12.93 -79.44
CA VAL A 212 2.12 -13.45 -79.50
C VAL A 212 2.61 -13.75 -80.95
N SER A 213 3.76 -13.20 -81.32
CA SER A 213 4.47 -13.49 -82.54
C SER A 213 5.37 -14.77 -82.41
N PRO A 214 5.55 -15.63 -83.46
CA PRO A 214 6.27 -16.88 -83.30
C PRO A 214 7.79 -16.64 -83.23
N THR A 215 8.42 -17.35 -82.27
CA THR A 215 9.87 -17.36 -82.02
C THR A 215 10.61 -18.19 -83.07
N PRO A 216 11.80 -17.76 -83.54
CA PRO A 216 12.63 -18.55 -84.44
C PRO A 216 13.29 -19.74 -83.72
N THR A 217 13.31 -20.91 -84.40
CA THR A 217 13.93 -22.14 -83.92
C THR A 217 15.46 -22.01 -83.97
N VAL A 218 16.10 -22.18 -82.84
CA VAL A 218 17.56 -22.21 -82.67
C VAL A 218 18.03 -23.66 -82.70
N THR A 219 18.91 -24.00 -83.71
CA THR A 219 19.59 -25.29 -83.81
C THR A 219 20.65 -25.40 -82.71
N VAL A 220 20.52 -26.37 -81.82
CA VAL A 220 21.49 -26.63 -80.75
C VAL A 220 22.57 -27.57 -81.13
N THR A 221 23.83 -27.14 -81.07
CA THR A 221 25.01 -27.99 -81.17
C THR A 221 25.21 -28.77 -79.86
N PRO A 222 25.55 -30.09 -79.87
CA PRO A 222 25.69 -30.82 -78.62
C PRO A 222 26.94 -30.37 -77.87
N THR A 223 26.70 -29.83 -76.69
CA THR A 223 27.71 -29.42 -75.70
C THR A 223 28.08 -30.60 -74.79
N ALA A 224 29.36 -30.76 -74.54
CA ALA A 224 29.95 -31.85 -73.74
C ALA A 224 29.29 -32.00 -72.35
N THR A 225 29.09 -33.26 -71.98
CA THR A 225 28.52 -33.69 -70.69
C THR A 225 29.31 -33.08 -69.52
N PRO A 226 28.69 -32.30 -68.62
CA PRO A 226 29.40 -31.79 -67.47
C PRO A 226 29.73 -32.90 -66.45
N LYS A 227 30.96 -32.88 -65.97
CA LYS A 227 31.47 -33.75 -64.89
C LYS A 227 30.58 -33.62 -63.67
N PRO A 228 30.23 -34.72 -62.97
CA PRO A 228 29.39 -34.65 -61.79
C PRO A 228 29.95 -33.72 -60.70
N THR A 229 29.25 -32.64 -60.41
CA THR A 229 29.57 -31.73 -59.35
C THR A 229 29.29 -32.44 -58.00
N ALA A 230 30.27 -32.38 -57.09
CA ALA A 230 30.13 -33.00 -55.75
C ALA A 230 28.86 -32.53 -55.06
N THR A 231 28.07 -33.48 -54.56
CA THR A 231 26.84 -33.24 -53.77
C THR A 231 27.18 -32.33 -52.61
N PRO A 232 26.49 -31.18 -52.40
CA PRO A 232 26.79 -30.31 -51.30
C PRO A 232 26.52 -31.05 -49.98
N LYS A 233 27.52 -31.01 -49.09
CA LYS A 233 27.43 -31.57 -47.74
C LYS A 233 26.19 -30.96 -47.06
N PRO A 234 25.33 -31.78 -46.37
CA PRO A 234 24.16 -31.28 -45.74
C PRO A 234 24.50 -30.14 -44.75
N THR A 235 23.99 -28.95 -45.03
CA THR A 235 24.12 -27.80 -44.12
C THR A 235 23.42 -28.15 -42.79
N ALA A 236 24.15 -28.05 -41.67
CA ALA A 236 23.61 -28.35 -40.36
C ALA A 236 22.32 -27.55 -40.12
N THR A 237 21.23 -28.24 -39.83
CA THR A 237 19.95 -27.61 -39.53
C THR A 237 20.13 -26.62 -38.36
N PRO A 238 19.74 -25.35 -38.48
CA PRO A 238 19.91 -24.36 -37.42
C PRO A 238 19.25 -24.84 -36.14
N LYS A 239 19.98 -24.84 -35.03
CA LYS A 239 19.43 -25.20 -33.71
C LYS A 239 18.26 -24.30 -33.39
N PRO A 240 17.09 -24.85 -33.04
CA PRO A 240 15.89 -24.06 -32.73
C PRO A 240 16.17 -23.00 -31.65
N ARG A 241 15.79 -21.76 -31.92
CA ARG A 241 15.87 -20.68 -30.91
C ARG A 241 14.99 -21.01 -29.72
N THR A 242 15.53 -20.85 -28.52
CA THR A 242 14.80 -21.07 -27.28
C THR A 242 14.65 -19.78 -26.50
N TYR A 243 13.56 -19.67 -25.77
CA TYR A 243 13.17 -18.51 -24.96
C TYR A 243 12.95 -18.91 -23.52
N GLN A 244 13.09 -17.95 -22.61
CA GLN A 244 12.92 -18.16 -21.17
C GLN A 244 11.97 -17.14 -20.56
N VAL A 245 11.38 -17.51 -19.41
CA VAL A 245 10.56 -16.62 -18.57
C VAL A 245 11.32 -16.26 -17.32
N LYS A 246 11.46 -14.95 -17.06
CA LYS A 246 12.03 -14.41 -15.84
C LYS A 246 10.94 -13.81 -14.96
N TYR A 247 10.96 -14.11 -13.66
CA TYR A 247 10.04 -13.54 -12.67
C TYR A 247 10.76 -12.52 -11.80
N VAL A 248 10.19 -11.33 -11.63
CA VAL A 248 10.77 -10.22 -10.86
C VAL A 248 9.80 -9.77 -9.79
N LYS A 249 10.31 -9.57 -8.56
CA LYS A 249 9.47 -9.18 -7.40
C LYS A 249 8.79 -7.81 -7.51
N ASN A 250 9.37 -6.91 -8.32
CA ASN A 250 8.85 -5.57 -8.60
C ASN A 250 8.42 -4.79 -7.36
N THR A 251 9.13 -4.95 -6.28
CA THR A 251 8.92 -4.25 -5.01
C THR A 251 10.20 -4.31 -4.18
N ARG A 252 10.38 -3.35 -3.27
CA ARG A 252 11.46 -3.37 -2.27
C ARG A 252 11.07 -4.15 -1.02
N LEU A 253 9.77 -4.42 -0.84
CA LEU A 253 9.28 -5.16 0.32
C LEU A 253 9.87 -6.58 0.33
N SER A 254 9.98 -7.13 1.52
CA SER A 254 10.30 -8.54 1.68
C SER A 254 9.16 -9.38 1.13
N VAL A 255 9.51 -10.22 0.17
CA VAL A 255 8.57 -11.19 -0.42
C VAL A 255 9.14 -12.59 -0.25
N GLY A 256 8.28 -13.58 -0.24
CA GLY A 256 8.68 -14.98 -0.27
C GLY A 256 9.44 -15.33 -1.54
N SER A 257 9.91 -16.56 -1.64
CA SER A 257 10.66 -17.04 -2.80
C SER A 257 9.90 -16.76 -4.09
N LEU A 258 10.59 -16.11 -5.02
CA LEU A 258 10.09 -15.93 -6.37
C LEU A 258 10.07 -17.28 -7.09
N PRO A 259 9.11 -17.51 -7.97
CA PRO A 259 9.16 -18.68 -8.83
C PRO A 259 10.35 -18.58 -9.77
N SER A 260 10.96 -19.72 -10.06
CA SER A 260 12.03 -19.88 -11.05
C SER A 260 11.53 -20.80 -12.15
N ASP A 261 11.69 -20.38 -13.38
CA ASP A 261 11.41 -21.22 -14.56
C ASP A 261 12.71 -21.37 -15.37
N LYS A 262 13.33 -22.54 -15.23
CA LYS A 262 14.59 -22.88 -15.92
C LYS A 262 14.34 -23.50 -17.31
N THR A 263 13.07 -23.65 -17.71
CA THR A 263 12.68 -24.27 -18.98
C THR A 263 13.12 -23.40 -20.16
N LYS A 264 13.72 -24.03 -21.14
CA LYS A 264 14.00 -23.44 -22.46
C LYS A 264 12.86 -23.81 -23.39
N TYR A 265 12.09 -22.84 -23.81
CA TYR A 265 10.91 -23.02 -24.66
C TYR A 265 11.24 -22.71 -26.10
N THR A 266 10.85 -23.57 -27.04
CA THR A 266 10.85 -23.22 -28.49
C THR A 266 9.70 -22.25 -28.79
N SER A 267 9.80 -21.50 -29.87
CA SER A 267 8.78 -20.55 -30.31
C SER A 267 7.40 -21.21 -30.43
N GLY A 268 6.36 -20.54 -29.95
CA GLY A 268 4.98 -21.00 -30.00
C GLY A 268 4.57 -22.02 -28.90
N ARG A 269 5.50 -22.49 -28.09
CA ARG A 269 5.19 -23.40 -26.95
C ARG A 269 4.41 -22.68 -25.87
N ASN A 270 3.53 -23.42 -25.20
CA ASN A 270 2.76 -22.91 -24.07
C ASN A 270 3.63 -22.82 -22.82
N VAL A 271 3.61 -21.65 -22.19
CA VAL A 271 4.16 -21.39 -20.84
C VAL A 271 3.01 -21.34 -19.84
N LYS A 272 3.10 -22.09 -18.76
CA LYS A 272 2.19 -21.97 -17.61
C LYS A 272 2.77 -21.00 -16.60
N VAL A 273 2.06 -19.90 -16.35
CA VAL A 273 2.46 -18.85 -15.41
C VAL A 273 2.55 -19.40 -13.98
N GLN A 274 3.68 -19.17 -13.34
CA GLN A 274 4.02 -19.71 -12.03
C GLN A 274 3.21 -19.09 -10.89
N LYS A 275 3.26 -19.75 -9.72
CA LYS A 275 2.57 -19.34 -8.50
C LYS A 275 2.93 -17.91 -8.06
N ALA A 276 2.00 -17.27 -7.34
CA ALA A 276 2.23 -15.99 -6.71
C ALA A 276 3.26 -16.10 -5.57
N PRO A 277 4.23 -15.19 -5.46
CA PRO A 277 4.98 -15.00 -4.23
C PRO A 277 4.05 -14.43 -3.15
N TYR A 278 4.38 -14.60 -1.87
CA TYR A 278 3.67 -13.91 -0.80
C TYR A 278 4.43 -12.64 -0.39
N CYS A 279 3.68 -11.66 0.13
CA CYS A 279 4.22 -10.48 0.80
C CYS A 279 3.52 -10.33 2.15
N THR A 280 4.23 -9.83 3.16
CA THR A 280 3.67 -9.67 4.52
C THR A 280 2.81 -8.42 4.68
N SER A 281 2.80 -7.52 3.69
CA SER A 281 2.10 -6.22 3.76
C SER A 281 1.31 -5.86 2.50
N ARG A 282 1.36 -6.66 1.44
CA ARG A 282 0.68 -6.39 0.16
C ARG A 282 0.00 -7.64 -0.39
N PHE A 283 -1.07 -7.42 -1.14
CA PHE A 283 -1.68 -8.45 -1.96
C PHE A 283 -0.94 -8.56 -3.29
N PHE A 284 -0.61 -9.77 -3.70
CA PHE A 284 -0.23 -10.03 -5.08
C PHE A 284 -1.45 -9.95 -5.98
N THR A 285 -1.39 -9.11 -7.02
CA THR A 285 -2.55 -8.89 -7.92
C THR A 285 -2.35 -9.51 -9.30
N GLY A 286 -1.18 -10.05 -9.61
CA GLY A 286 -0.86 -10.70 -10.87
C GLY A 286 0.56 -10.45 -11.31
N TRP A 287 0.97 -11.09 -12.38
CA TRP A 287 2.17 -10.84 -13.13
C TRP A 287 1.87 -9.89 -14.29
N ASN A 288 2.81 -9.02 -14.65
CA ASN A 288 2.65 -8.11 -15.79
C ASN A 288 3.93 -8.09 -16.61
N THR A 289 3.81 -7.93 -17.92
CA THR A 289 4.98 -7.82 -18.83
C THR A 289 5.76 -6.52 -18.66
N ARG A 290 5.19 -5.53 -17.95
CA ARG A 290 5.83 -4.25 -17.62
C ARG A 290 5.82 -4.01 -16.14
N ALA A 291 6.87 -3.40 -15.61
CA ALA A 291 7.02 -3.08 -14.20
C ALA A 291 5.94 -2.09 -13.70
N ASP A 292 5.52 -1.15 -14.55
CA ASP A 292 4.48 -0.15 -14.29
C ASP A 292 3.04 -0.71 -14.30
N GLY A 293 2.87 -2.00 -14.61
CA GLY A 293 1.56 -2.65 -14.67
C GLY A 293 0.74 -2.38 -15.94
N LYS A 294 1.23 -1.56 -16.88
CA LYS A 294 0.51 -1.18 -18.11
C LYS A 294 0.67 -2.18 -19.26
N GLY A 295 1.42 -3.25 -19.06
CA GLY A 295 1.57 -4.32 -20.05
C GLY A 295 0.48 -5.39 -19.92
N THR A 296 0.74 -6.55 -20.53
CA THR A 296 -0.17 -7.70 -20.45
C THR A 296 -0.13 -8.32 -19.07
N ARG A 297 -1.30 -8.48 -18.46
CA ARG A 297 -1.46 -9.10 -17.14
C ARG A 297 -1.70 -10.59 -17.28
N TYR A 298 -1.01 -11.36 -16.43
CA TYR A 298 -1.21 -12.80 -16.28
C TYR A 298 -1.49 -13.19 -14.83
N LEU A 299 -2.42 -14.11 -14.64
CA LEU A 299 -2.67 -14.72 -13.33
C LEU A 299 -1.91 -16.04 -13.20
N PRO A 300 -1.54 -16.47 -11.98
CA PRO A 300 -0.98 -17.78 -11.75
C PRO A 300 -1.83 -18.90 -12.34
N GLY A 301 -1.18 -19.83 -13.05
CA GLY A 301 -1.85 -20.95 -13.72
C GLY A 301 -2.36 -20.65 -15.14
N GLN A 302 -2.48 -19.40 -15.55
CA GLN A 302 -2.76 -19.05 -16.96
C GLN A 302 -1.63 -19.51 -17.88
N THR A 303 -1.96 -19.71 -19.14
CA THR A 303 -1.00 -20.11 -20.19
C THR A 303 -0.93 -19.07 -21.29
N PHE A 304 0.26 -18.93 -21.88
CA PHE A 304 0.48 -18.12 -23.08
C PHE A 304 1.51 -18.77 -24.01
N LYS A 305 1.46 -18.45 -25.29
CA LYS A 305 2.46 -18.91 -26.29
C LYS A 305 3.67 -17.98 -26.27
N ILE A 306 4.87 -18.52 -26.01
CA ILE A 306 6.12 -17.76 -25.97
C ILE A 306 6.67 -17.58 -27.41
N LYS A 307 7.07 -16.35 -27.75
CA LYS A 307 7.68 -15.99 -29.03
C LYS A 307 9.03 -15.27 -28.85
N GLN A 308 9.35 -14.88 -27.63
CA GLN A 308 10.58 -14.18 -27.24
C GLN A 308 10.84 -14.37 -25.74
N ASN A 309 12.03 -13.99 -25.26
CA ASN A 309 12.28 -13.90 -23.82
C ASN A 309 11.29 -12.94 -23.18
N ILE A 310 10.70 -13.33 -22.05
CA ILE A 310 9.71 -12.52 -21.35
C ILE A 310 10.11 -12.34 -19.88
N THR A 311 9.97 -11.11 -19.39
CA THR A 311 10.08 -10.81 -17.96
C THR A 311 8.69 -10.50 -17.41
N LEU A 312 8.32 -11.20 -16.36
CA LEU A 312 7.05 -11.01 -15.66
C LEU A 312 7.31 -10.34 -14.30
N TYR A 313 6.75 -9.15 -14.14
CA TYR A 313 6.87 -8.31 -12.96
C TYR A 313 5.67 -8.50 -12.04
N ALA A 314 5.91 -8.86 -10.78
CA ALA A 314 4.84 -8.97 -9.79
C ALA A 314 4.15 -7.62 -9.59
N GLN A 315 2.83 -7.62 -9.54
CA GLN A 315 2.01 -6.45 -9.22
C GLN A 315 1.43 -6.60 -7.81
N TRP A 316 1.40 -5.49 -7.07
CA TRP A 316 1.05 -5.47 -5.66
C TRP A 316 -0.01 -4.43 -5.34
N SER A 317 -0.91 -4.74 -4.42
CA SER A 317 -1.92 -3.81 -3.90
C SER A 317 -1.89 -3.76 -2.37
N LEU A 318 -2.10 -2.57 -1.81
CA LEU A 318 -2.21 -2.37 -0.36
C LEU A 318 -3.46 -3.02 0.21
N SER A 319 -4.56 -2.95 -0.53
CA SER A 319 -5.86 -3.48 -0.11
C SER A 319 -6.48 -4.36 -1.18
N TYR A 320 -7.41 -5.20 -0.75
CA TYR A 320 -8.21 -6.04 -1.63
C TYR A 320 -9.66 -6.02 -1.16
N THR A 321 -10.59 -5.84 -2.09
CA THR A 321 -12.01 -5.84 -1.80
C THR A 321 -12.61 -7.19 -2.19
N ALA A 322 -13.23 -7.85 -1.22
CA ALA A 322 -13.99 -9.08 -1.43
C ALA A 322 -15.35 -8.95 -0.73
N SER A 323 -16.44 -9.32 -1.41
CA SER A 323 -17.82 -9.24 -0.88
C SER A 323 -18.14 -7.90 -0.21
N SER A 324 -17.77 -6.80 -0.87
CA SER A 324 -17.92 -5.42 -0.39
C SER A 324 -17.12 -5.06 0.88
N LEU A 325 -16.23 -5.93 1.34
CA LEU A 325 -15.35 -5.66 2.47
C LEU A 325 -13.92 -5.45 2.01
N ILE A 326 -13.25 -4.49 2.63
CA ILE A 326 -11.88 -4.10 2.34
C ILE A 326 -10.95 -4.83 3.31
N TYR A 327 -9.89 -5.42 2.79
CA TYR A 327 -8.90 -6.16 3.57
C TYR A 327 -7.50 -5.60 3.32
N ARG A 328 -6.63 -5.70 4.34
CA ARG A 328 -5.19 -5.44 4.22
C ARG A 328 -4.40 -6.62 4.77
N VAL A 329 -3.26 -6.89 4.16
CA VAL A 329 -2.36 -7.96 4.61
C VAL A 329 -1.64 -7.51 5.88
N THR A 330 -1.60 -8.37 6.89
CA THR A 330 -0.99 -8.10 8.20
C THR A 330 0.03 -9.16 8.61
N GLY A 331 0.37 -10.05 7.68
CA GLY A 331 1.37 -11.09 7.87
C GLY A 331 1.31 -12.12 6.76
N ARG A 332 2.12 -13.17 6.87
CA ARG A 332 2.12 -14.26 5.88
C ARG A 332 0.75 -14.93 5.81
N GLN A 333 0.03 -14.70 4.71
CA GLN A 333 -1.30 -15.24 4.46
C GLN A 333 -2.34 -14.90 5.54
N THR A 334 -2.17 -13.74 6.21
CA THR A 334 -3.16 -13.21 7.15
C THR A 334 -3.59 -11.81 6.76
N VAL A 335 -4.86 -11.50 7.02
CA VAL A 335 -5.44 -10.19 6.70
C VAL A 335 -6.31 -9.68 7.85
N THR A 336 -6.42 -8.37 7.89
CA THR A 336 -7.36 -7.65 8.73
C THR A 336 -8.50 -7.10 7.87
N CYS A 337 -9.75 -7.22 8.34
CA CYS A 337 -10.90 -6.55 7.73
C CYS A 337 -10.89 -5.08 8.14
N TYR A 338 -10.70 -4.19 7.17
CA TYR A 338 -10.60 -2.73 7.34
C TYR A 338 -11.95 -2.01 7.29
N GLY A 339 -13.02 -2.73 6.89
CA GLY A 339 -14.36 -2.17 6.79
C GLY A 339 -14.97 -2.31 5.42
N THR A 340 -15.76 -1.33 5.03
CA THR A 340 -16.45 -1.31 3.73
C THR A 340 -16.61 0.11 3.21
N SER A 341 -16.48 0.31 1.92
CA SER A 341 -16.87 1.54 1.23
C SER A 341 -18.40 1.61 0.98
N ASN A 342 -19.09 0.47 1.05
CA ASN A 342 -20.54 0.41 0.83
C ASN A 342 -21.30 0.97 2.04
N SER A 343 -21.92 2.14 1.89
CA SER A 343 -22.73 2.79 2.93
C SER A 343 -24.10 2.15 3.12
N ARG A 344 -24.60 1.43 2.11
CA ARG A 344 -25.94 0.79 2.11
C ARG A 344 -25.94 -0.62 2.72
N LEU A 345 -24.79 -1.13 3.10
CA LEU A 345 -24.64 -2.49 3.62
C LEU A 345 -25.43 -2.67 4.95
N ASN A 346 -26.41 -3.55 4.94
CA ASN A 346 -27.26 -3.83 6.12
C ASN A 346 -26.81 -5.08 6.91
N ARG A 347 -26.06 -5.97 6.26
CA ARG A 347 -25.48 -7.17 6.86
C ARG A 347 -24.01 -7.28 6.50
N VAL A 348 -23.18 -7.60 7.47
CA VAL A 348 -21.76 -7.89 7.30
C VAL A 348 -21.50 -9.34 7.66
N VAL A 349 -20.81 -10.05 6.77
CA VAL A 349 -20.25 -11.38 7.06
C VAL A 349 -18.74 -11.30 6.85
N ILE A 350 -17.98 -11.37 7.93
CA ILE A 350 -16.52 -11.44 7.89
C ILE A 350 -16.15 -12.91 7.82
N PRO A 351 -15.63 -13.41 6.69
CA PRO A 351 -15.39 -14.84 6.48
C PRO A 351 -14.17 -15.34 7.26
N LEU A 352 -13.98 -16.66 7.29
CA LEU A 352 -12.78 -17.30 7.82
C LEU A 352 -11.53 -16.93 7.00
N THR A 353 -11.71 -16.89 5.68
CA THR A 353 -10.64 -16.68 4.70
C THR A 353 -11.17 -15.88 3.52
N ILE A 354 -10.26 -15.24 2.82
CA ILE A 354 -10.50 -14.66 1.47
C ILE A 354 -9.49 -15.23 0.49
N LYS A 355 -9.82 -15.23 -0.80
CA LYS A 355 -8.89 -15.58 -1.88
C LYS A 355 -8.56 -14.35 -2.71
N CYS A 356 -7.27 -14.11 -2.95
CA CYS A 356 -6.80 -13.10 -3.89
C CYS A 356 -5.76 -13.74 -4.82
N THR A 357 -6.02 -13.70 -6.13
CA THR A 357 -5.12 -14.26 -7.18
C THR A 357 -4.58 -15.66 -6.87
N GLY A 358 -5.46 -16.57 -6.40
CA GLY A 358 -5.09 -17.94 -6.07
C GLY A 358 -4.50 -18.15 -4.67
N VAL A 359 -4.16 -17.08 -3.94
CA VAL A 359 -3.67 -17.14 -2.56
C VAL A 359 -4.83 -17.04 -1.57
N THR A 360 -4.88 -17.95 -0.61
CA THR A 360 -5.86 -17.92 0.48
C THR A 360 -5.27 -17.20 1.70
N TYR A 361 -5.98 -16.21 2.21
CA TYR A 361 -5.62 -15.44 3.40
C TYR A 361 -6.60 -15.71 4.53
N LYS A 362 -6.11 -15.95 5.75
CA LYS A 362 -6.94 -16.04 6.98
C LYS A 362 -7.32 -14.65 7.45
N VAL A 363 -8.60 -14.41 7.73
CA VAL A 363 -9.06 -13.14 8.31
C VAL A 363 -8.93 -13.23 9.83
N ILE A 364 -7.95 -12.52 10.41
CA ILE A 364 -7.58 -12.68 11.82
C ILE A 364 -8.05 -11.53 12.72
N SER A 365 -8.47 -10.41 12.15
CA SER A 365 -8.95 -9.27 12.96
C SER A 365 -9.93 -8.38 12.20
N VAL A 366 -10.67 -7.59 12.97
CA VAL A 366 -11.45 -6.44 12.51
C VAL A 366 -10.72 -5.19 12.96
N TRP A 367 -10.45 -4.28 12.03
CA TRP A 367 -9.66 -3.09 12.30
C TRP A 367 -10.38 -2.09 13.22
N THR A 368 -9.61 -1.21 13.83
CA THR A 368 -10.12 -0.05 14.56
C THR A 368 -11.00 0.80 13.65
N LYS A 369 -12.19 1.18 14.14
CA LYS A 369 -13.19 1.98 13.41
C LYS A 369 -13.70 1.36 12.08
N ALA A 370 -13.46 0.09 11.80
CA ALA A 370 -13.76 -0.57 10.51
C ALA A 370 -15.19 -0.32 9.99
N PHE A 371 -16.17 -0.27 10.87
CA PHE A 371 -17.59 -0.06 10.52
C PHE A 371 -18.22 1.13 11.26
N THR A 372 -17.41 2.06 11.77
CA THR A 372 -17.90 3.23 12.49
C THR A 372 -18.95 3.99 11.66
N GLY A 373 -20.08 4.33 12.30
CA GLY A 373 -21.11 5.17 11.72
C GLY A 373 -21.95 4.52 10.61
N LYS A 374 -21.82 3.19 10.38
CA LYS A 374 -22.63 2.48 9.38
C LYS A 374 -24.09 2.36 9.85
N LYS A 375 -24.88 3.40 9.56
CA LYS A 375 -26.27 3.54 10.03
C LYS A 375 -27.21 2.43 9.56
N ASN A 376 -26.97 1.87 8.36
CA ASN A 376 -27.81 0.81 7.79
C ASN A 376 -27.46 -0.59 8.31
N LEU A 377 -26.33 -0.76 9.01
CA LEU A 377 -25.88 -2.06 9.49
C LEU A 377 -26.77 -2.58 10.61
N THR A 378 -27.43 -3.71 10.37
CA THR A 378 -28.35 -4.37 11.31
C THR A 378 -27.79 -5.63 11.93
N SER A 379 -26.93 -6.35 11.22
CA SER A 379 -26.36 -7.62 11.69
C SER A 379 -24.92 -7.82 11.23
N VAL A 380 -24.13 -8.50 12.08
CA VAL A 380 -22.72 -8.84 11.81
C VAL A 380 -22.47 -10.29 12.19
N VAL A 381 -21.81 -11.02 11.30
CA VAL A 381 -21.27 -12.36 11.57
C VAL A 381 -19.77 -12.30 11.42
N ILE A 382 -19.02 -12.72 12.43
CA ILE A 382 -17.56 -12.71 12.48
C ILE A 382 -17.04 -14.14 12.50
N GLY A 383 -16.18 -14.49 11.53
CA GLY A 383 -15.64 -15.82 11.34
C GLY A 383 -14.73 -16.32 12.48
N ASN A 384 -14.55 -17.64 12.54
CA ASN A 384 -13.84 -18.31 13.63
C ASN A 384 -12.33 -17.98 13.73
N ASN A 385 -11.70 -17.49 12.66
CA ASN A 385 -10.28 -17.13 12.67
C ASN A 385 -10.01 -15.74 13.26
N VAL A 386 -11.05 -14.92 13.46
CA VAL A 386 -10.90 -13.58 14.01
C VAL A 386 -10.60 -13.66 15.51
N THR A 387 -9.43 -13.17 15.87
CA THR A 387 -8.94 -13.14 17.26
C THR A 387 -9.17 -11.80 17.94
N THR A 388 -9.27 -10.72 17.17
CA THR A 388 -9.35 -9.35 17.72
C THR A 388 -10.42 -8.53 17.01
N ILE A 389 -11.24 -7.85 17.78
CA ILE A 389 -12.10 -6.76 17.31
C ILE A 389 -11.49 -5.46 17.79
N GLY A 390 -11.13 -4.58 16.84
CA GLY A 390 -10.48 -3.30 17.10
C GLY A 390 -11.36 -2.32 17.89
N SER A 391 -10.73 -1.28 18.42
CA SER A 391 -11.43 -0.21 19.12
C SER A 391 -12.41 0.49 18.19
N GLN A 392 -13.59 0.82 18.70
CA GLN A 392 -14.64 1.52 17.94
C GLN A 392 -15.08 0.81 16.63
N ALA A 393 -14.79 -0.48 16.47
CA ALA A 393 -15.04 -1.19 15.22
C ALA A 393 -16.48 -1.05 14.71
N PHE A 394 -17.47 -1.01 15.61
CA PHE A 394 -18.89 -0.82 15.29
C PHE A 394 -19.49 0.39 16.01
N TYR A 395 -18.66 1.38 16.32
CA TYR A 395 -19.09 2.61 16.99
C TYR A 395 -20.16 3.35 16.16
N ASN A 396 -21.23 3.84 16.81
CA ASN A 396 -22.34 4.54 16.16
C ASN A 396 -23.08 3.75 15.06
N CYS A 397 -23.02 2.42 15.06
CA CYS A 397 -23.89 1.58 14.23
C CYS A 397 -25.30 1.54 14.85
N LYS A 398 -26.05 2.66 14.78
CA LYS A 398 -27.31 2.88 15.53
C LYS A 398 -28.42 1.85 15.28
N ASN A 399 -28.35 1.10 14.16
CA ASN A 399 -29.33 0.06 13.82
C ASN A 399 -28.82 -1.36 14.06
N LEU A 400 -27.60 -1.55 14.56
CA LEU A 400 -27.02 -2.87 14.80
C LEU A 400 -27.74 -3.61 15.93
N LYS A 401 -28.48 -4.66 15.57
CA LYS A 401 -29.33 -5.47 16.46
C LYS A 401 -28.63 -6.73 16.96
N ALA A 402 -27.82 -7.35 16.10
CA ALA A 402 -27.24 -8.67 16.36
C ALA A 402 -25.79 -8.77 15.87
N VAL A 403 -24.94 -9.36 16.71
CA VAL A 403 -23.56 -9.70 16.36
C VAL A 403 -23.29 -11.13 16.78
N THR A 404 -22.86 -11.97 15.84
CA THR A 404 -22.39 -13.33 16.15
C THR A 404 -20.88 -13.40 15.92
N ILE A 405 -20.15 -13.81 16.94
CA ILE A 405 -18.69 -13.86 16.93
C ILE A 405 -18.25 -15.33 17.05
N GLY A 406 -17.36 -15.71 16.16
CA GLY A 406 -16.84 -17.08 16.08
C GLY A 406 -15.95 -17.50 17.25
N THR A 407 -15.36 -18.69 17.13
CA THR A 407 -14.65 -19.38 18.23
C THR A 407 -13.23 -18.87 18.51
N GLY A 408 -12.66 -18.04 17.63
CA GLY A 408 -11.27 -17.57 17.73
C GLY A 408 -11.05 -16.34 18.61
N LEU A 409 -12.09 -15.61 18.99
CA LEU A 409 -11.99 -14.31 19.64
C LEU A 409 -11.22 -14.37 20.96
N THR A 410 -10.20 -13.51 21.09
CA THR A 410 -9.41 -13.36 22.32
C THR A 410 -9.49 -11.96 22.91
N ARG A 411 -9.79 -10.94 22.10
CA ARG A 411 -9.79 -9.53 22.52
C ARG A 411 -10.91 -8.72 21.88
N ILE A 412 -11.54 -7.84 22.68
CA ILE A 412 -12.47 -6.78 22.22
C ILE A 412 -11.90 -5.43 22.62
N GLY A 413 -11.72 -4.54 21.65
CA GLY A 413 -11.19 -3.19 21.82
C GLY A 413 -12.17 -2.23 22.52
N SER A 414 -11.65 -1.07 22.91
CA SER A 414 -12.42 -0.04 23.61
C SER A 414 -13.56 0.49 22.73
N GLN A 415 -14.73 0.70 23.32
CA GLN A 415 -15.90 1.29 22.66
C GLN A 415 -16.34 0.52 21.39
N ALA A 416 -15.97 -0.75 21.25
CA ALA A 416 -16.21 -1.51 20.03
C ALA A 416 -17.67 -1.53 19.58
N PHE A 417 -18.61 -1.50 20.52
CA PHE A 417 -20.06 -1.50 20.27
C PHE A 417 -20.77 -0.29 20.93
N ARG A 418 -20.02 0.81 21.14
CA ARG A 418 -20.61 2.03 21.71
C ARG A 418 -21.67 2.60 20.76
N ASN A 419 -22.81 3.05 21.32
CA ASN A 419 -23.93 3.67 20.61
C ASN A 419 -24.51 2.78 19.49
N VAL A 420 -24.51 1.47 19.65
CA VAL A 420 -25.30 0.56 18.80
C VAL A 420 -26.77 0.57 19.24
N LYS A 421 -27.66 -0.13 18.55
CA LYS A 421 -29.10 -0.16 18.87
C LYS A 421 -29.33 -0.67 20.28
N ALA A 422 -30.30 -0.08 20.98
CA ALA A 422 -30.79 -0.59 22.27
C ALA A 422 -31.22 -2.05 22.15
N LYS A 423 -31.01 -2.85 23.20
CA LYS A 423 -31.28 -4.30 23.22
C LYS A 423 -30.45 -5.11 22.19
N CYS A 424 -29.33 -4.58 21.68
CA CYS A 424 -28.43 -5.32 20.81
C CYS A 424 -27.97 -6.63 21.48
N VAL A 425 -27.99 -7.72 20.73
CA VAL A 425 -27.55 -9.04 21.20
C VAL A 425 -26.20 -9.39 20.58
N ILE A 426 -25.19 -9.64 21.40
CA ILE A 426 -23.86 -10.09 20.98
C ILE A 426 -23.68 -11.54 21.45
N THR A 427 -23.55 -12.47 20.53
CA THR A 427 -23.26 -13.88 20.83
C THR A 427 -21.77 -14.17 20.61
N ILE A 428 -21.06 -14.50 21.66
CA ILE A 428 -19.63 -14.84 21.65
C ILE A 428 -19.47 -16.37 21.75
N LYS A 429 -19.18 -17.04 20.64
CA LYS A 429 -18.94 -18.49 20.60
C LYS A 429 -17.57 -18.89 21.12
N SER A 430 -16.64 -17.94 21.25
CA SER A 430 -15.27 -18.19 21.71
C SER A 430 -15.23 -18.64 23.18
N GLN A 431 -14.38 -19.60 23.44
CA GLN A 431 -13.95 -20.00 24.79
C GLN A 431 -12.56 -19.42 25.17
N LYS A 432 -12.00 -18.58 24.28
CA LYS A 432 -10.62 -18.05 24.37
C LYS A 432 -10.57 -16.57 24.71
N LEU A 433 -11.69 -15.91 25.02
CA LEU A 433 -11.73 -14.46 25.33
C LEU A 433 -10.92 -14.18 26.61
N LYS A 434 -9.85 -13.40 26.45
CA LYS A 434 -8.89 -13.04 27.52
C LYS A 434 -9.02 -11.58 27.96
N ALA A 435 -9.38 -10.69 27.03
CA ALA A 435 -9.40 -9.26 27.30
C ALA A 435 -10.61 -8.55 26.69
N VAL A 436 -11.23 -7.69 27.47
CA VAL A 436 -12.26 -6.77 27.02
C VAL A 436 -11.86 -5.39 27.53
N SER A 437 -11.74 -4.43 26.61
CA SER A 437 -11.38 -3.06 26.97
C SER A 437 -12.59 -2.29 27.53
N SER A 438 -12.37 -1.06 28.00
CA SER A 438 -13.41 -0.26 28.64
C SER A 438 -14.50 0.23 27.69
N LYS A 439 -15.68 0.53 28.24
CA LYS A 439 -16.79 1.26 27.59
C LYS A 439 -17.31 0.57 26.31
N ILE A 440 -17.28 -0.76 26.25
CA ILE A 440 -17.68 -1.50 25.03
C ILE A 440 -19.13 -1.24 24.62
N ASP A 441 -20.00 -0.99 25.58
CA ASP A 441 -21.46 -0.80 25.48
C ASP A 441 -21.94 0.62 25.84
N GLN A 442 -21.01 1.58 25.99
CA GLN A 442 -21.38 2.95 26.39
C GLN A 442 -22.45 3.53 25.47
N GLY A 443 -23.51 4.10 26.05
CA GLY A 443 -24.64 4.65 25.29
C GLY A 443 -25.62 3.61 24.74
N VAL A 444 -25.54 2.35 25.19
CA VAL A 444 -26.45 1.27 24.77
C VAL A 444 -27.32 0.85 25.96
N LYS A 445 -28.64 0.98 25.83
CA LYS A 445 -29.58 0.48 26.84
C LYS A 445 -29.79 -1.03 26.64
N GLN A 446 -29.60 -1.83 27.72
CA GLN A 446 -29.92 -3.26 27.78
C GLN A 446 -29.20 -4.12 26.73
N MET A 447 -27.90 -3.88 26.48
CA MET A 447 -27.10 -4.79 25.65
C MET A 447 -27.05 -6.19 26.27
N THR A 448 -27.36 -7.22 25.53
CA THR A 448 -27.24 -8.61 25.98
C THR A 448 -25.99 -9.26 25.35
N VAL A 449 -25.11 -9.83 26.17
CA VAL A 449 -23.99 -10.66 25.71
C VAL A 449 -24.26 -12.10 26.07
N ARG A 450 -24.40 -12.95 25.04
CA ARG A 450 -24.57 -14.40 25.20
C ARG A 450 -23.21 -15.06 25.14
N VAL A 451 -22.91 -15.93 26.10
CA VAL A 451 -21.59 -16.57 26.24
C VAL A 451 -21.73 -18.08 26.46
N PRO A 452 -20.71 -18.91 26.10
CA PRO A 452 -20.75 -20.36 26.32
C PRO A 452 -20.96 -20.70 27.80
N LYS A 453 -21.85 -21.67 28.08
CA LYS A 453 -22.15 -22.13 29.43
C LYS A 453 -20.88 -22.41 30.26
N ALA A 454 -19.91 -23.11 29.67
CA ALA A 454 -18.64 -23.47 30.32
C ALA A 454 -17.75 -22.26 30.69
N LYS A 455 -17.96 -21.09 30.07
CA LYS A 455 -17.17 -19.86 30.33
C LYS A 455 -17.99 -18.75 31.01
N TYR A 456 -19.24 -19.02 31.36
CA TYR A 456 -20.14 -18.01 31.88
C TYR A 456 -19.57 -17.22 33.07
N SER A 457 -19.13 -17.91 34.13
CA SER A 457 -18.59 -17.26 35.35
C SER A 457 -17.36 -16.40 35.06
N ALA A 458 -16.43 -16.90 34.24
CA ALA A 458 -15.23 -16.18 33.85
C ALA A 458 -15.56 -14.92 33.01
N TYR A 459 -16.45 -15.04 32.03
CA TYR A 459 -16.82 -13.93 31.14
C TYR A 459 -17.77 -12.95 31.83
N ASN A 460 -18.61 -13.42 32.73
CA ASN A 460 -19.43 -12.51 33.60
C ASN A 460 -18.53 -11.56 34.39
N ARG A 461 -17.50 -12.12 35.07
CA ARG A 461 -16.51 -11.33 35.83
C ARG A 461 -15.73 -10.37 34.90
N LEU A 462 -15.25 -10.85 33.75
CA LEU A 462 -14.48 -10.07 32.79
C LEU A 462 -15.28 -8.89 32.22
N LEU A 463 -16.53 -9.13 31.79
CA LEU A 463 -17.40 -8.14 31.15
C LEU A 463 -17.92 -7.11 32.18
N ARG A 464 -18.40 -7.56 33.34
CA ARG A 464 -18.92 -6.63 34.40
C ARG A 464 -17.86 -5.70 34.97
N LYS A 465 -16.60 -6.14 35.01
CA LYS A 465 -15.47 -5.26 35.39
C LYS A 465 -15.33 -4.07 34.45
N LYS A 466 -15.77 -4.19 33.18
CA LYS A 466 -15.60 -3.18 32.12
C LYS A 466 -16.90 -2.49 31.70
N SER A 467 -18.05 -3.06 32.03
CA SER A 467 -19.39 -2.51 31.80
C SER A 467 -20.39 -3.00 32.84
N LYS A 468 -21.06 -2.06 33.52
CA LYS A 468 -22.08 -2.38 34.53
C LYS A 468 -23.45 -2.62 33.90
N SER A 469 -23.72 -2.14 32.67
CA SER A 469 -25.03 -2.14 32.02
C SER A 469 -25.29 -3.36 31.12
N VAL A 470 -24.28 -4.20 30.90
CA VAL A 470 -24.41 -5.41 30.05
C VAL A 470 -25.18 -6.51 30.80
N ILE A 471 -26.20 -7.07 30.12
CA ILE A 471 -26.91 -8.28 30.56
C ILE A 471 -26.15 -9.49 30.02
N ILE A 472 -25.67 -10.38 30.88
CA ILE A 472 -24.91 -11.56 30.43
C ILE A 472 -25.77 -12.78 30.59
N LYS A 473 -25.92 -13.54 29.49
CA LYS A 473 -26.70 -14.79 29.45
C LYS A 473 -25.81 -15.95 28.95
N LYS A 474 -26.02 -17.13 29.49
CA LYS A 474 -25.40 -18.38 28.99
C LYS A 474 -26.22 -18.96 27.83
N PHE A 475 -25.59 -19.69 26.92
CA PHE A 475 -26.21 -20.57 25.92
C PHE A 475 -25.50 -21.90 25.86
#